data_7c2af2ee129ea77662f674d825fdfb95
#
_entry.id   7c2af2ee129ea77662f674d825fdfb95
#
_cell.length_a   1.000
_cell.length_b   1.000
_cell.length_c   1.000
_cell.angle_alpha   90.00
_cell.angle_beta   90.00
_cell.angle_gamma   90.00
#
_symmetry.space_group_name_H-M   'P 1'
#
loop_
_entity.id
_entity.type
_entity.pdbx_description
1 polymer ?
#
loop_
_entity_poly.entity_id
_entity_poly.type
_entity_poly.pdbx_seq_one_letter_code
_entity_poly.pdbx_strand_id
1 'polypeptide(L)'
;MDQAYYKAYYHLERKHWWFLVRKKIIAERIRTLLRNPANLQSLNVGAATGATSDMLTEFGSVMSIEYDATCTEFAKTYMTTPIEQGSILGLPYEANQYDLVTALDVIEHVEDHQLAVQELWRVCKPGGHIVITVPAYSFLWSEHDVINHHFRRYTRKELTSLFQHLPGKLNYQTYYNSFLFLPIAAYRILMNSWKKWRGVSSKSEVKYDYEVLGTEGWVNKILSGIFHLDYYLLKAGLRFPAGVSIMIFFEKEQ
;
A
#
# COMPACT_ATOMS: atom_id res chain seq x y z
N MET A 1 9.13 15.26 9.10
CA MET A 1 7.80 15.92 8.98
C MET A 1 7.31 16.38 10.35
N ASP A 2 6.35 17.33 10.42
CA ASP A 2 5.82 17.88 11.66
C ASP A 2 4.83 16.91 12.33
N GLN A 3 4.74 16.93 13.66
CA GLN A 3 3.75 16.16 14.44
C GLN A 3 2.30 16.42 14.02
N ALA A 4 1.98 17.65 13.60
CA ALA A 4 0.66 18.02 13.09
C ALA A 4 0.29 17.24 11.83
N TYR A 5 1.27 16.98 10.94
CA TYR A 5 1.07 16.15 9.75
C TYR A 5 0.70 14.71 10.10
N TYR A 6 1.42 14.08 11.03
CA TYR A 6 1.11 12.69 11.41
C TYR A 6 -0.24 12.55 12.11
N LYS A 7 -0.65 13.56 12.88
CA LYS A 7 -2.00 13.59 13.47
C LYS A 7 -3.09 13.67 12.38
N ALA A 8 -2.90 14.51 11.36
CA ALA A 8 -3.82 14.59 10.23
C ALA A 8 -3.84 13.26 9.45
N TYR A 9 -2.67 12.67 9.17
CA TYR A 9 -2.54 11.40 8.47
C TYR A 9 -3.15 10.24 9.25
N TYR A 10 -3.02 10.21 10.58
CA TYR A 10 -3.68 9.24 11.47
C TYR A 10 -5.20 9.23 11.29
N HIS A 11 -5.82 10.42 11.26
CA HIS A 11 -7.25 10.55 11.00
C HIS A 11 -7.62 10.16 9.57
N LEU A 12 -6.78 10.52 8.62
CA LEU A 12 -6.96 10.19 7.23
C LEU A 12 -7.01 8.67 7.00
N GLU A 13 -6.02 7.91 7.48
CA GLU A 13 -5.97 6.46 7.34
C GLU A 13 -7.19 5.74 7.93
N ARG A 14 -7.86 6.37 8.90
CA ARG A 14 -9.00 5.79 9.63
C ARG A 14 -10.37 6.29 9.16
N LYS A 15 -10.43 7.35 8.33
CA LYS A 15 -11.70 7.97 7.90
C LYS A 15 -11.86 8.09 6.39
N HIS A 16 -10.78 8.23 5.63
CA HIS A 16 -10.86 8.46 4.20
C HIS A 16 -11.26 7.19 3.45
N TRP A 17 -12.19 7.32 2.50
CA TRP A 17 -12.80 6.23 1.74
C TRP A 17 -11.77 5.25 1.14
N TRP A 18 -10.68 5.78 0.59
CA TRP A 18 -9.65 4.95 -0.07
C TRP A 18 -8.96 4.00 0.91
N PHE A 19 -8.50 4.50 2.07
CA PHE A 19 -7.84 3.68 3.09
C PHE A 19 -8.79 2.63 3.69
N LEU A 20 -10.04 3.02 3.93
CA LEU A 20 -11.02 2.11 4.53
C LEU A 20 -11.36 0.95 3.61
N VAL A 21 -11.62 1.22 2.31
CA VAL A 21 -11.97 0.17 1.35
C VAL A 21 -10.76 -0.66 0.99
N ARG A 22 -9.56 -0.04 0.81
CA ARG A 22 -8.30 -0.75 0.58
C ARG A 22 -8.00 -1.76 1.68
N LYS A 23 -8.11 -1.38 2.96
CA LYS A 23 -7.94 -2.30 4.09
C LYS A 23 -8.92 -3.47 4.04
N LYS A 24 -10.19 -3.24 3.73
CA LYS A 24 -11.19 -4.31 3.56
C LYS A 24 -10.82 -5.28 2.44
N ILE A 25 -10.36 -4.77 1.29
CA ILE A 25 -9.92 -5.58 0.16
C ILE A 25 -8.74 -6.48 0.57
N ILE A 26 -7.73 -5.91 1.21
CA ILE A 26 -6.52 -6.63 1.63
C ILE A 26 -6.88 -7.70 2.68
N ALA A 27 -7.62 -7.33 3.73
CA ALA A 27 -8.06 -8.27 4.76
C ALA A 27 -8.85 -9.44 4.18
N GLU A 28 -9.79 -9.17 3.26
CA GLU A 28 -10.58 -10.21 2.59
C GLU A 28 -9.69 -11.13 1.74
N ARG A 29 -8.66 -10.60 1.08
CA ARG A 29 -7.71 -11.42 0.32
C ARG A 29 -6.85 -12.28 1.23
N ILE A 30 -6.37 -11.74 2.35
CA ILE A 30 -5.65 -12.53 3.37
C ILE A 30 -6.54 -13.68 3.86
N ARG A 31 -7.79 -13.41 4.28
CA ARG A 31 -8.73 -14.46 4.74
C ARG A 31 -8.94 -15.56 3.69
N THR A 32 -9.16 -15.15 2.43
CA THR A 32 -9.49 -16.09 1.36
C THR A 32 -8.28 -16.91 0.92
N LEU A 33 -7.11 -16.28 0.71
CA LEU A 33 -5.94 -16.97 0.17
C LEU A 33 -5.22 -17.81 1.22
N LEU A 34 -5.22 -17.39 2.47
CA LEU A 34 -4.64 -18.13 3.59
C LEU A 34 -5.68 -19.03 4.31
N ARG A 35 -6.90 -19.12 3.79
CA ARG A 35 -7.98 -20.00 4.30
C ARG A 35 -8.38 -19.72 5.76
N ASN A 36 -8.75 -18.46 6.03
CA ASN A 36 -9.09 -17.97 7.36
C ASN A 36 -7.96 -18.20 8.37
N PRO A 37 -6.82 -17.57 8.19
CA PRO A 37 -5.67 -17.76 9.05
C PRO A 37 -5.94 -17.23 10.46
N ALA A 38 -5.32 -17.87 11.44
CA ALA A 38 -5.32 -17.43 12.83
C ALA A 38 -3.90 -17.61 13.42
N ASN A 39 -3.58 -16.78 14.40
CA ASN A 39 -2.29 -16.83 15.11
C ASN A 39 -1.04 -16.62 14.21
N LEU A 40 -1.18 -15.88 13.11
CA LEU A 40 -0.03 -15.50 12.29
C LEU A 40 0.92 -14.58 13.06
N GLN A 41 2.21 -14.78 12.84
CA GLN A 41 3.24 -13.79 13.15
C GLN A 41 3.43 -12.90 11.94
N SER A 42 2.92 -11.67 11.98
CA SER A 42 2.94 -10.75 10.85
C SER A 42 3.98 -9.65 11.03
N LEU A 43 4.65 -9.26 9.94
CA LEU A 43 5.46 -8.05 9.86
C LEU A 43 4.78 -7.05 8.91
N ASN A 44 4.51 -5.85 9.40
CA ASN A 44 4.03 -4.73 8.59
C ASN A 44 5.16 -3.73 8.37
N VAL A 45 5.67 -3.67 7.14
CA VAL A 45 6.76 -2.78 6.73
C VAL A 45 6.16 -1.49 6.15
N GLY A 46 6.66 -0.33 6.61
CA GLY A 46 6.09 0.98 6.26
C GLY A 46 4.74 1.19 6.96
N ALA A 47 4.74 1.04 8.28
CA ALA A 47 3.51 1.03 9.07
C ALA A 47 2.81 2.39 9.15
N ALA A 48 3.50 3.47 8.85
CA ALA A 48 3.02 4.83 8.99
C ALA A 48 2.39 5.07 10.38
N THR A 49 1.12 5.48 10.46
CA THR A 49 0.44 5.72 11.75
C THR A 49 -0.33 4.49 12.28
N GLY A 50 -0.11 3.31 11.71
CA GLY A 50 -0.52 2.02 12.25
C GLY A 50 -1.87 1.48 11.80
N ALA A 51 -2.62 2.16 10.94
CA ALA A 51 -3.96 1.72 10.55
C ALA A 51 -3.98 0.36 9.83
N THR A 52 -2.90 0.00 9.14
CA THR A 52 -2.73 -1.34 8.55
C THR A 52 -2.36 -2.37 9.61
N SER A 53 -1.49 -2.02 10.55
CA SER A 53 -1.14 -2.90 11.68
C SER A 53 -2.35 -3.26 12.51
N ASP A 54 -3.21 -2.26 12.81
CA ASP A 54 -4.50 -2.50 13.49
C ASP A 54 -5.37 -3.52 12.73
N MET A 55 -5.43 -3.45 11.40
CA MET A 55 -6.17 -4.42 10.58
C MET A 55 -5.55 -5.82 10.63
N LEU A 56 -4.22 -5.92 10.62
CA LEU A 56 -3.51 -7.20 10.64
C LEU A 56 -3.65 -7.95 11.98
N THR A 57 -3.95 -7.27 13.11
CA THR A 57 -4.20 -7.93 14.39
C THR A 57 -5.37 -8.91 14.34
N GLU A 58 -6.26 -8.79 13.37
CA GLU A 58 -7.33 -9.75 13.11
C GLU A 58 -6.80 -11.16 12.82
N PHE A 59 -5.57 -11.29 12.33
CA PHE A 59 -4.97 -12.54 11.90
C PHE A 59 -3.92 -13.10 12.88
N GLY A 60 -3.55 -12.33 13.89
CA GLY A 60 -2.56 -12.75 14.89
C GLY A 60 -1.71 -11.61 15.45
N SER A 61 -0.49 -11.92 15.85
CA SER A 61 0.46 -10.92 16.36
C SER A 61 1.08 -10.12 15.22
N VAL A 62 1.32 -8.83 15.45
CA VAL A 62 1.87 -7.90 14.45
C VAL A 62 3.08 -7.17 15.04
N MET A 63 4.22 -7.28 14.38
CA MET A 63 5.35 -6.38 14.51
C MET A 63 5.29 -5.37 13.36
N SER A 64 5.63 -4.13 13.65
CA SER A 64 5.63 -3.06 12.67
C SER A 64 7.00 -2.41 12.56
N ILE A 65 7.37 -1.96 11.36
CA ILE A 65 8.60 -1.20 11.14
C ILE A 65 8.28 0.04 10.27
N GLU A 66 8.86 1.17 10.66
CA GLU A 66 8.68 2.45 9.96
C GLU A 66 10.03 3.14 9.80
N TYR A 67 10.27 3.73 8.63
CA TYR A 67 11.55 4.38 8.32
C TYR A 67 11.72 5.73 9.01
N ASP A 68 10.65 6.53 9.04
CA ASP A 68 10.69 7.87 9.63
C ASP A 68 10.62 7.79 11.17
N ALA A 69 11.69 8.24 11.83
CA ALA A 69 11.79 8.24 13.29
C ALA A 69 10.68 9.06 13.97
N THR A 70 10.31 10.21 13.38
CA THR A 70 9.25 11.06 13.95
C THR A 70 7.90 10.40 13.82
N CYS A 71 7.63 9.73 12.69
CA CYS A 71 6.43 8.92 12.50
C CYS A 71 6.38 7.75 13.48
N THR A 72 7.50 7.05 13.68
CA THR A 72 7.60 5.93 14.62
C THR A 72 7.27 6.37 16.05
N GLU A 73 7.86 7.47 16.52
CA GLU A 73 7.58 8.00 17.86
C GLU A 73 6.12 8.47 18.01
N PHE A 74 5.55 9.09 16.97
CA PHE A 74 4.13 9.41 16.95
C PHE A 74 3.27 8.14 17.02
N ALA A 75 3.57 7.15 16.20
CA ALA A 75 2.81 5.91 16.11
C ALA A 75 2.82 5.13 17.43
N LYS A 76 3.95 5.08 18.17
CA LYS A 76 4.05 4.47 19.51
C LYS A 76 3.01 5.01 20.50
N THR A 77 2.58 6.26 20.33
CA THR A 77 1.58 6.89 21.21
C THR A 77 0.16 6.37 20.98
N TYR A 78 -0.14 5.89 19.77
CA TYR A 78 -1.50 5.55 19.34
C TYR A 78 -1.69 4.08 18.99
N MET A 79 -0.61 3.36 18.66
CA MET A 79 -0.66 1.94 18.32
C MET A 79 -0.67 1.07 19.59
N THR A 80 -1.41 -0.02 19.53
CA THR A 80 -1.39 -1.08 20.55
C THR A 80 -0.40 -2.20 20.22
N THR A 81 0.03 -2.28 18.97
CA THR A 81 1.03 -3.24 18.49
C THR A 81 2.43 -2.63 18.52
N PRO A 82 3.49 -3.43 18.73
CA PRO A 82 4.86 -2.96 18.72
C PRO A 82 5.23 -2.36 17.35
N ILE A 83 6.02 -1.27 17.39
CA ILE A 83 6.60 -0.62 16.23
C ILE A 83 8.03 -0.21 16.52
N GLU A 84 8.92 -0.45 15.56
CA GLU A 84 10.34 -0.09 15.59
C GLU A 84 10.69 0.82 14.42
N GLN A 85 11.73 1.63 14.59
CA GLN A 85 12.31 2.37 13.49
C GLN A 85 13.26 1.46 12.70
N GLY A 86 13.16 1.48 11.37
CA GLY A 86 14.10 0.75 10.53
C GLY A 86 13.81 0.87 9.05
N SER A 87 14.72 0.33 8.24
CA SER A 87 14.65 0.39 6.79
C SER A 87 14.27 -0.95 6.19
N ILE A 88 13.43 -0.93 5.16
CA ILE A 88 13.12 -2.11 4.33
C ILE A 88 14.36 -2.66 3.60
N LEU A 89 15.41 -1.85 3.44
CA LEU A 89 16.66 -2.26 2.79
C LEU A 89 17.60 -3.07 3.70
N GLY A 90 17.24 -3.26 4.96
CA GLY A 90 17.98 -4.03 5.95
C GLY A 90 17.10 -4.23 7.17
N LEU A 91 16.18 -5.18 7.09
CA LEU A 91 15.24 -5.48 8.18
C LEU A 91 15.98 -6.09 9.37
N PRO A 92 15.84 -5.56 10.60
CA PRO A 92 16.54 -6.02 11.78
C PRO A 92 15.96 -7.32 12.37
N TYR A 93 15.53 -8.23 11.51
CA TYR A 93 14.88 -9.48 11.88
C TYR A 93 15.63 -10.67 11.27
N GLU A 94 15.53 -11.82 11.94
CA GLU A 94 16.09 -13.08 11.45
C GLU A 94 15.40 -13.54 10.15
N ALA A 95 16.11 -14.34 9.37
CA ALA A 95 15.51 -15.01 8.22
C ALA A 95 14.41 -15.99 8.68
N ASN A 96 13.34 -16.12 7.89
CA ASN A 96 12.27 -17.09 8.14
C ASN A 96 11.52 -16.88 9.47
N GLN A 97 11.27 -15.63 9.84
CA GLN A 97 10.66 -15.28 11.13
C GLN A 97 9.14 -15.08 11.05
N TYR A 98 8.59 -14.59 9.93
CA TYR A 98 7.21 -14.17 9.84
C TYR A 98 6.38 -15.04 8.88
N ASP A 99 5.13 -15.34 9.27
CA ASP A 99 4.18 -16.08 8.44
C ASP A 99 3.57 -15.19 7.35
N LEU A 100 3.41 -13.90 7.65
CA LEU A 100 2.88 -12.89 6.74
C LEU A 100 3.73 -11.62 6.80
N VAL A 101 4.23 -11.19 5.64
CA VAL A 101 5.01 -9.95 5.51
C VAL A 101 4.27 -9.01 4.56
N THR A 102 3.97 -7.79 5.00
CA THR A 102 3.24 -6.81 4.20
C THR A 102 4.09 -5.57 3.96
N ALA A 103 4.07 -5.07 2.70
CA ALA A 103 4.62 -3.79 2.31
C ALA A 103 3.60 -3.08 1.39
N LEU A 104 2.78 -2.22 1.97
CA LEU A 104 1.59 -1.67 1.34
C LEU A 104 1.79 -0.19 0.97
N ASP A 105 2.09 0.05 -0.31
CA ASP A 105 2.52 1.33 -0.87
C ASP A 105 3.82 1.82 -0.17
N VAL A 106 4.88 1.01 -0.30
CA VAL A 106 6.19 1.23 0.33
C VAL A 106 7.33 1.18 -0.69
N ILE A 107 7.37 0.15 -1.54
CA ILE A 107 8.54 -0.11 -2.40
C ILE A 107 8.71 0.93 -3.51
N GLU A 108 7.68 1.71 -3.83
CA GLU A 108 7.77 2.87 -4.72
C GLU A 108 8.59 4.03 -4.14
N HIS A 109 8.73 4.09 -2.81
CA HIS A 109 9.53 5.10 -2.10
C HIS A 109 11.00 4.68 -1.96
N VAL A 110 11.39 3.52 -2.47
CA VAL A 110 12.73 2.95 -2.29
C VAL A 110 13.44 2.89 -3.62
N GLU A 111 14.66 3.42 -3.68
CA GLU A 111 15.45 3.40 -4.92
C GLU A 111 15.81 1.97 -5.32
N ASP A 112 16.35 1.17 -4.40
CA ASP A 112 16.63 -0.26 -4.60
C ASP A 112 15.45 -1.12 -4.16
N HIS A 113 14.41 -1.15 -5.00
CA HIS A 113 13.21 -1.95 -4.76
C HIS A 113 13.48 -3.48 -4.90
N GLN A 114 14.55 -3.86 -5.60
CA GLN A 114 14.95 -5.27 -5.71
C GLN A 114 15.48 -5.78 -4.36
N LEU A 115 16.38 -5.03 -3.71
CA LEU A 115 16.87 -5.35 -2.36
C LEU A 115 15.70 -5.34 -1.35
N ALA A 116 14.79 -4.37 -1.45
CA ALA A 116 13.61 -4.33 -0.59
C ALA A 116 12.79 -5.63 -0.67
N VAL A 117 12.51 -6.13 -1.88
CA VAL A 117 11.77 -7.39 -2.08
C VAL A 117 12.57 -8.60 -1.59
N GLN A 118 13.89 -8.62 -1.75
CA GLN A 118 14.76 -9.67 -1.21
C GLN A 118 14.72 -9.72 0.32
N GLU A 119 14.73 -8.58 1.00
CA GLU A 119 14.62 -8.49 2.46
C GLU A 119 13.24 -8.97 2.96
N LEU A 120 12.14 -8.58 2.29
CA LEU A 120 10.81 -9.12 2.60
C LEU A 120 10.78 -10.64 2.44
N TRP A 121 11.39 -11.16 1.38
CA TRP A 121 11.49 -12.60 1.15
C TRP A 121 12.36 -13.29 2.21
N ARG A 122 13.48 -12.69 2.60
CA ARG A 122 14.40 -13.24 3.60
C ARG A 122 13.70 -13.46 4.94
N VAL A 123 12.95 -12.46 5.43
CA VAL A 123 12.30 -12.53 6.74
C VAL A 123 10.99 -13.35 6.72
N CYS A 124 10.44 -13.61 5.55
CA CYS A 124 9.27 -14.47 5.38
C CYS A 124 9.63 -15.95 5.59
N LYS A 125 8.82 -16.70 6.33
CA LYS A 125 8.99 -18.15 6.53
C LYS A 125 8.77 -18.93 5.23
N PRO A 126 9.40 -20.10 5.06
CA PRO A 126 8.97 -21.08 4.05
C PRO A 126 7.48 -21.40 4.21
N GLY A 127 6.73 -21.35 3.10
CA GLY A 127 5.25 -21.45 3.10
C GLY A 127 4.53 -20.19 3.58
N GLY A 128 5.26 -19.17 4.03
CA GLY A 128 4.70 -17.86 4.39
C GLY A 128 4.38 -16.99 3.17
N HIS A 129 3.72 -15.88 3.40
CA HIS A 129 3.20 -15.02 2.34
C HIS A 129 3.72 -13.59 2.42
N ILE A 130 4.04 -13.03 1.25
CA ILE A 130 4.40 -11.63 1.09
C ILE A 130 3.27 -10.93 0.35
N VAL A 131 2.76 -9.83 0.89
CA VAL A 131 1.71 -9.01 0.29
C VAL A 131 2.27 -7.64 -0.03
N ILE A 132 2.24 -7.26 -1.30
CA ILE A 132 2.69 -5.94 -1.75
C ILE A 132 1.55 -5.24 -2.47
N THR A 133 1.34 -3.96 -2.15
CA THR A 133 0.57 -3.04 -2.99
C THR A 133 1.47 -1.90 -3.47
N VAL A 134 1.20 -1.42 -4.69
CA VAL A 134 1.91 -0.29 -5.30
C VAL A 134 1.01 0.52 -6.21
N PRO A 135 1.30 1.81 -6.45
CA PRO A 135 0.59 2.59 -7.46
C PRO A 135 0.89 2.06 -8.87
N ALA A 136 -0.18 1.99 -9.68
CA ALA A 136 -0.11 1.49 -11.04
C ALA A 136 0.22 2.60 -12.05
N TYR A 137 0.88 2.20 -13.13
CA TYR A 137 1.12 2.93 -14.38
C TYR A 137 1.81 4.29 -14.28
N SER A 138 2.96 4.42 -14.92
CA SER A 138 3.74 5.66 -14.97
C SER A 138 2.98 6.83 -15.60
N PHE A 139 2.04 6.59 -16.52
CA PHE A 139 1.22 7.65 -17.12
C PHE A 139 0.21 8.28 -16.14
N LEU A 140 -0.05 7.62 -14.99
CA LEU A 140 -0.85 8.17 -13.89
C LEU A 140 -0.02 9.05 -12.92
N TRP A 141 1.25 9.31 -13.24
CA TRP A 141 2.11 10.17 -12.41
C TRP A 141 1.46 11.54 -12.18
N SER A 142 1.51 12.02 -10.94
CA SER A 142 0.92 13.29 -10.54
C SER A 142 1.75 13.98 -9.46
N GLU A 143 1.33 15.15 -9.01
CA GLU A 143 1.95 15.86 -7.90
C GLU A 143 1.95 15.06 -6.60
N HIS A 144 0.94 14.21 -6.41
CA HIS A 144 0.88 13.28 -5.29
C HIS A 144 2.13 12.39 -5.20
N ASP A 145 2.61 11.88 -6.34
CA ASP A 145 3.82 11.05 -6.38
C ASP A 145 5.08 11.86 -6.01
N VAL A 146 5.14 13.11 -6.46
CA VAL A 146 6.26 14.02 -6.17
C VAL A 146 6.32 14.36 -4.68
N ILE A 147 5.17 14.70 -4.07
CA ILE A 147 5.08 15.06 -2.64
C ILE A 147 5.43 13.87 -1.76
N ASN A 148 4.99 12.68 -2.14
CA ASN A 148 5.28 11.47 -1.39
C ASN A 148 6.66 10.88 -1.72
N HIS A 149 7.48 11.57 -2.52
CA HIS A 149 8.82 11.14 -2.90
C HIS A 149 8.85 9.76 -3.54
N HIS A 150 7.87 9.46 -4.40
CA HIS A 150 7.88 8.22 -5.17
C HIS A 150 9.02 8.24 -6.19
N PHE A 151 9.71 7.13 -6.35
CA PHE A 151 10.66 6.93 -7.44
C PHE A 151 9.96 6.44 -8.69
N ARG A 152 8.85 5.68 -8.55
CA ARG A 152 8.19 4.99 -9.67
C ARG A 152 6.75 4.59 -9.39
N ARG A 153 6.07 4.23 -10.48
CA ARG A 153 4.82 3.47 -10.51
C ARG A 153 5.04 2.20 -11.31
N TYR A 154 4.21 1.20 -11.15
CA TYR A 154 4.43 -0.13 -11.67
C TYR A 154 3.38 -0.59 -12.67
N THR A 155 3.79 -1.44 -13.61
CA THR A 155 2.91 -2.41 -14.26
C THR A 155 2.95 -3.73 -13.49
N ARG A 156 1.98 -4.63 -13.72
CA ARG A 156 2.04 -5.98 -13.13
C ARG A 156 3.32 -6.72 -13.51
N LYS A 157 3.76 -6.59 -14.78
CA LYS A 157 4.97 -7.24 -15.27
C LYS A 157 6.21 -6.76 -14.52
N GLU A 158 6.37 -5.45 -14.36
CA GLU A 158 7.50 -4.88 -13.60
C GLU A 158 7.48 -5.33 -12.13
N LEU A 159 6.32 -5.27 -11.47
CA LEU A 159 6.20 -5.70 -10.08
C LEU A 159 6.52 -7.21 -9.92
N THR A 160 5.99 -8.06 -10.78
CA THR A 160 6.22 -9.50 -10.69
C THR A 160 7.65 -9.91 -11.06
N SER A 161 8.34 -9.13 -11.91
CA SER A 161 9.74 -9.39 -12.26
C SER A 161 10.69 -9.28 -11.06
N LEU A 162 10.31 -8.54 -10.00
CA LEU A 162 11.12 -8.45 -8.78
C LEU A 162 11.23 -9.79 -8.04
N PHE A 163 10.32 -10.72 -8.29
CA PHE A 163 10.28 -12.03 -7.65
C PHE A 163 10.83 -13.17 -8.51
N GLN A 164 11.20 -12.91 -9.78
CA GLN A 164 11.53 -13.98 -10.74
C GLN A 164 12.73 -14.87 -10.34
N HIS A 165 13.62 -14.37 -9.47
CA HIS A 165 14.78 -15.09 -8.98
C HIS A 165 14.63 -15.59 -7.54
N LEU A 166 13.46 -15.39 -6.93
CA LEU A 166 13.18 -15.81 -5.56
C LEU A 166 12.39 -17.10 -5.57
N PRO A 167 12.81 -18.13 -4.84
CA PRO A 167 12.09 -19.39 -4.73
C PRO A 167 10.69 -19.17 -4.15
N GLY A 168 9.66 -19.54 -4.92
CA GLY A 168 8.26 -19.35 -4.53
C GLY A 168 7.34 -19.19 -5.72
N LYS A 169 6.09 -18.85 -5.43
CA LYS A 169 5.06 -18.71 -6.46
C LYS A 169 4.19 -17.48 -6.23
N LEU A 170 3.79 -16.85 -7.32
CA LEU A 170 2.80 -15.77 -7.31
C LEU A 170 1.39 -16.37 -7.23
N ASN A 171 0.80 -16.40 -6.04
CA ASN A 171 -0.53 -17.00 -5.81
C ASN A 171 -1.66 -16.11 -6.31
N TYR A 172 -1.50 -14.80 -6.23
CA TYR A 172 -2.53 -13.86 -6.60
C TYR A 172 -1.95 -12.54 -7.09
N GLN A 173 -2.58 -11.98 -8.12
CA GLN A 173 -2.33 -10.63 -8.59
C GLN A 173 -3.60 -10.02 -9.18
N THR A 174 -3.82 -8.75 -8.91
CA THR A 174 -4.92 -7.98 -9.48
C THR A 174 -4.61 -6.50 -9.46
N TYR A 175 -5.27 -5.74 -10.33
CA TYR A 175 -5.45 -4.31 -10.08
C TYR A 175 -6.63 -4.11 -9.13
N TYR A 176 -6.70 -2.97 -8.50
CA TYR A 176 -7.85 -2.51 -7.72
C TYR A 176 -8.00 -0.99 -7.83
N ASN A 177 -9.09 -0.46 -7.28
CA ASN A 177 -9.58 0.88 -7.60
C ASN A 177 -9.83 1.03 -9.12
N SER A 178 -10.52 0.03 -9.67
CA SER A 178 -10.67 -0.18 -11.12
C SER A 178 -11.81 0.64 -11.70
N PHE A 179 -12.92 0.80 -10.98
CA PHE A 179 -14.03 1.64 -11.45
C PHE A 179 -13.68 3.12 -11.51
N LEU A 180 -12.79 3.60 -10.63
CA LEU A 180 -12.29 4.97 -10.66
C LEU A 180 -11.07 5.15 -11.59
N PHE A 181 -10.56 4.09 -12.19
CA PHE A 181 -9.37 4.14 -13.03
C PHE A 181 -9.55 5.07 -14.23
N LEU A 182 -10.62 4.89 -15.02
CA LEU A 182 -10.84 5.71 -16.23
C LEU A 182 -11.04 7.19 -15.91
N PRO A 183 -11.91 7.61 -14.98
CA PRO A 183 -12.05 9.03 -14.64
C PRO A 183 -10.76 9.63 -14.05
N ILE A 184 -10.02 8.89 -13.22
CA ILE A 184 -8.73 9.35 -12.69
C ILE A 184 -7.69 9.47 -13.80
N ALA A 185 -7.60 8.50 -14.69
CA ALA A 185 -6.68 8.53 -15.83
C ALA A 185 -6.98 9.71 -16.77
N ALA A 186 -8.23 9.90 -17.14
CA ALA A 186 -8.65 11.02 -17.97
C ALA A 186 -8.29 12.37 -17.32
N TYR A 187 -8.62 12.54 -16.04
CA TYR A 187 -8.30 13.76 -15.30
C TYR A 187 -6.77 14.02 -15.28
N ARG A 188 -5.96 13.01 -14.92
CA ARG A 188 -4.50 13.16 -14.83
C ARG A 188 -3.86 13.45 -16.18
N ILE A 189 -4.28 12.76 -17.26
CA ILE A 189 -3.78 13.00 -18.61
C ILE A 189 -4.11 14.43 -19.07
N LEU A 190 -5.36 14.88 -18.88
CA LEU A 190 -5.79 16.23 -19.24
C LEU A 190 -5.03 17.30 -18.45
N MET A 191 -4.89 17.13 -17.13
CA MET A 191 -4.17 18.08 -16.29
C MET A 191 -2.68 18.14 -16.61
N ASN A 192 -2.03 17.00 -16.83
CA ASN A 192 -0.62 16.96 -17.21
C ASN A 192 -0.39 17.61 -18.59
N SER A 193 -1.27 17.37 -19.56
CA SER A 193 -1.22 17.99 -20.89
C SER A 193 -1.44 19.49 -20.81
N TRP A 194 -2.40 19.95 -20.01
CA TRP A 194 -2.68 21.37 -19.80
C TRP A 194 -1.52 22.12 -19.12
N LYS A 195 -0.92 21.51 -18.07
CA LYS A 195 0.27 22.07 -17.38
C LYS A 195 1.45 22.19 -18.35
N LYS A 196 1.71 21.16 -19.17
CA LYS A 196 2.76 21.18 -20.19
C LYS A 196 2.52 22.27 -21.22
N TRP A 197 1.29 22.46 -21.65
CA TRP A 197 0.93 23.50 -22.62
C TRP A 197 1.11 24.92 -22.08
N ARG A 198 0.78 25.14 -20.79
CA ARG A 198 0.93 26.45 -20.12
C ARG A 198 2.34 26.75 -19.61
N GLY A 199 3.28 25.83 -19.66
CA GLY A 199 4.62 26.01 -19.12
C GLY A 199 4.65 26.25 -17.60
N VAL A 200 3.59 25.82 -16.87
CA VAL A 200 3.49 26.00 -15.42
C VAL A 200 4.38 24.97 -14.73
N SER A 201 5.53 25.44 -14.24
CA SER A 201 6.35 24.66 -13.28
C SER A 201 5.58 24.50 -11.98
N SER A 202 5.59 23.29 -11.39
CA SER A 202 4.82 22.89 -10.20
C SER A 202 5.33 23.53 -8.90
N LYS A 203 5.29 24.86 -8.78
CA LYS A 203 5.63 25.59 -7.55
C LYS A 203 4.43 26.24 -6.85
N SER A 204 3.20 25.91 -7.27
CA SER A 204 1.99 26.29 -6.51
C SER A 204 1.88 25.42 -5.26
N GLU A 205 1.33 25.96 -4.16
CA GLU A 205 1.02 25.22 -2.95
C GLU A 205 0.35 23.88 -3.28
N VAL A 206 1.11 22.82 -3.13
CA VAL A 206 0.66 21.48 -3.51
C VAL A 206 -0.18 20.96 -2.37
N LYS A 207 -1.50 20.89 -2.58
CA LYS A 207 -2.41 20.23 -1.66
C LYS A 207 -2.43 18.73 -1.98
N TYR A 208 -2.37 17.93 -0.95
CA TYR A 208 -2.54 16.48 -1.11
C TYR A 208 -3.92 16.18 -1.70
N ASP A 209 -4.03 15.19 -2.59
CA ASP A 209 -5.30 14.79 -3.23
C ASP A 209 -6.43 14.55 -2.19
N TYR A 210 -6.10 14.05 -1.01
CA TYR A 210 -7.04 13.81 0.08
C TYR A 210 -7.47 15.07 0.83
N GLU A 211 -6.68 16.14 0.83
CA GLU A 211 -7.08 17.44 1.38
C GLU A 211 -8.15 18.09 0.51
N VAL A 212 -8.07 17.86 -0.80
CA VAL A 212 -9.04 18.40 -1.76
C VAL A 212 -10.40 17.70 -1.65
N LEU A 213 -10.40 16.36 -1.42
CA LEU A 213 -11.63 15.55 -1.38
C LEU A 213 -12.20 15.40 0.03
N GLY A 214 -11.40 15.69 1.08
CA GLY A 214 -11.79 15.59 2.48
C GLY A 214 -12.07 14.15 2.95
N THR A 215 -12.24 14.00 4.25
CA THR A 215 -12.56 12.71 4.89
C THR A 215 -14.04 12.55 5.19
N GLU A 216 -14.84 13.62 5.06
CA GLU A 216 -16.26 13.70 5.41
C GLU A 216 -17.07 14.30 4.26
N GLY A 217 -18.38 14.04 4.26
CA GLY A 217 -19.29 14.58 3.26
C GLY A 217 -19.74 13.57 2.20
N TRP A 218 -20.58 14.04 1.28
CA TRP A 218 -21.23 13.20 0.27
C TRP A 218 -20.26 12.65 -0.78
N VAL A 219 -19.21 13.41 -1.12
CA VAL A 219 -18.19 12.98 -2.08
C VAL A 219 -17.44 11.75 -1.55
N ASN A 220 -17.00 11.78 -0.27
CA ASN A 220 -16.34 10.66 0.36
C ASN A 220 -17.24 9.40 0.38
N LYS A 221 -18.55 9.57 0.60
CA LYS A 221 -19.52 8.47 0.57
C LYS A 221 -19.70 7.89 -0.83
N ILE A 222 -19.81 8.73 -1.87
CA ILE A 222 -19.94 8.28 -3.27
C ILE A 222 -18.70 7.52 -3.71
N LEU A 223 -17.51 8.09 -3.51
CA LEU A 223 -16.25 7.45 -3.88
C LEU A 223 -16.05 6.13 -3.11
N SER A 224 -16.40 6.10 -1.84
CA SER A 224 -16.44 4.87 -1.05
C SER A 224 -17.39 3.84 -1.65
N GLY A 225 -18.60 4.23 -2.05
CA GLY A 225 -19.57 3.34 -2.69
C GLY A 225 -19.05 2.74 -3.99
N ILE A 226 -18.47 3.56 -4.87
CA ILE A 226 -17.86 3.12 -6.12
C ILE A 226 -16.71 2.14 -5.85
N PHE A 227 -15.81 2.46 -4.91
CA PHE A 227 -14.68 1.57 -4.60
C PHE A 227 -15.11 0.28 -3.88
N HIS A 228 -16.23 0.26 -3.18
CA HIS A 228 -16.81 -0.96 -2.64
C HIS A 228 -17.29 -1.92 -3.73
N LEU A 229 -17.57 -1.48 -4.97
CA LEU A 229 -17.84 -2.39 -6.08
C LEU A 229 -16.60 -3.26 -6.39
N ASP A 230 -15.40 -2.66 -6.38
CA ASP A 230 -14.15 -3.42 -6.47
C ASP A 230 -14.08 -4.50 -5.37
N TYR A 231 -14.36 -4.11 -4.13
CA TYR A 231 -14.33 -5.04 -2.99
C TYR A 231 -15.26 -6.24 -3.20
N TYR A 232 -16.53 -6.00 -3.58
CA TYR A 232 -17.49 -7.10 -3.78
C TYR A 232 -17.12 -8.02 -4.93
N LEU A 233 -16.64 -7.47 -6.05
CA LEU A 233 -16.22 -8.26 -7.20
C LEU A 233 -14.94 -9.04 -6.93
N LEU A 234 -13.96 -8.44 -6.27
CA LEU A 234 -12.76 -9.14 -5.81
C LEU A 234 -13.12 -10.25 -4.82
N LYS A 235 -14.03 -10.00 -3.88
CA LYS A 235 -14.55 -11.01 -2.95
C LYS A 235 -15.23 -12.18 -3.67
N ALA A 236 -15.94 -11.90 -4.75
CA ALA A 236 -16.54 -12.92 -5.62
C ALA A 236 -15.52 -13.68 -6.49
N GLY A 237 -14.22 -13.39 -6.37
CA GLY A 237 -13.14 -14.08 -7.08
C GLY A 237 -12.72 -13.45 -8.42
N LEU A 238 -13.33 -12.33 -8.84
CA LEU A 238 -12.89 -11.63 -10.04
C LEU A 238 -11.49 -11.04 -9.84
N ARG A 239 -10.80 -10.83 -10.96
CA ARG A 239 -9.51 -10.11 -11.01
C ARG A 239 -9.62 -9.02 -12.06
N PHE A 240 -9.22 -7.82 -11.71
CA PHE A 240 -9.28 -6.70 -12.64
C PHE A 240 -8.05 -6.63 -13.54
N PRO A 241 -8.23 -6.36 -14.84
CA PRO A 241 -7.14 -6.21 -15.80
C PRO A 241 -6.46 -4.83 -15.73
N ALA A 242 -7.11 -3.82 -15.14
CA ALA A 242 -6.62 -2.46 -14.98
C ALA A 242 -7.20 -1.81 -13.71
N GLY A 243 -6.48 -0.84 -13.14
CA GLY A 243 -6.87 -0.10 -11.94
C GLY A 243 -5.79 0.91 -11.54
N VAL A 244 -6.04 1.71 -10.53
CA VAL A 244 -5.11 2.76 -10.07
C VAL A 244 -3.95 2.16 -9.26
N SER A 245 -4.16 1.00 -8.66
CA SER A 245 -3.17 0.31 -7.82
C SER A 245 -3.10 -1.18 -8.17
N ILE A 246 -1.98 -1.81 -7.83
CA ILE A 246 -1.74 -3.25 -7.99
C ILE A 246 -1.60 -3.90 -6.63
N MET A 247 -2.08 -5.12 -6.49
CA MET A 247 -1.88 -5.98 -5.33
C MET A 247 -1.37 -7.33 -5.78
N ILE A 248 -0.34 -7.85 -5.09
CA ILE A 248 0.18 -9.20 -5.29
C ILE A 248 0.27 -9.95 -3.97
N PHE A 249 0.14 -11.27 -4.05
CA PHE A 249 0.47 -12.22 -3.00
C PHE A 249 1.47 -13.24 -3.55
N PHE A 250 2.62 -13.28 -2.93
CA PHE A 250 3.68 -14.23 -3.24
C PHE A 250 3.85 -15.18 -2.05
N GLU A 251 3.89 -16.48 -2.31
CA GLU A 251 4.16 -17.52 -1.32
C GLU A 251 5.59 -17.99 -1.47
N LYS A 252 6.38 -17.91 -0.40
CA LYS A 252 7.74 -18.44 -0.36
C LYS A 252 7.70 -19.97 -0.41
N GLU A 253 8.57 -20.57 -1.21
CA GLU A 253 8.71 -22.01 -1.31
C GLU A 253 9.06 -22.63 0.06
N GLN A 254 8.54 -23.88 0.28
CA GLN A 254 8.79 -24.63 1.52
C GLN A 254 10.22 -25.14 1.61
#